data_820e79a969578ae9f0397f7307326f19
#
_entry.id   820e79a969578ae9f0397f7307326f19
#
_cell.length_a   1.000
_cell.length_b   1.000
_cell.length_c   1.000
_cell.angle_alpha   90.00
_cell.angle_beta   90.00
_cell.angle_gamma   90.00
#
_symmetry.space_group_name_H-M   'P 1'
#
loop_
_entity.id
_entity.type
_entity.pdbx_description
1 polymer ?
#
loop_
_entity_poly.entity_id
_entity_poly.type
_entity_poly.pdbx_seq_one_letter_code
_entity_poly.pdbx_strand_id
1 'polypeptide(L)'
;MIDRKNTGSLKWDVPDGELPMWVADMDFRTAPAVTEAIAERASHGIFGYTVVPDEWYEAYQSWWSSRHHFEIEKDWLIFCTG
;
A
#
# COMPACT_ATOMS: atom_id res chain seq x y z
N MET A 1 -5.16 -12.93 -12.83
CA MET A 1 -4.97 -13.30 -11.43
C MET A 1 -3.56 -13.88 -11.31
N ILE A 2 -2.86 -13.61 -10.21
CA ILE A 2 -1.50 -14.12 -9.98
C ILE A 2 -1.65 -15.37 -9.13
N ASP A 3 -0.92 -16.43 -9.49
CA ASP A 3 -0.80 -17.59 -8.63
C ASP A 3 0.03 -17.21 -7.39
N ARG A 4 -0.55 -17.39 -6.22
CA ARG A 4 0.05 -17.08 -4.93
C ARG A 4 0.33 -18.34 -4.09
N LYS A 5 0.11 -19.53 -4.63
CA LYS A 5 0.47 -20.77 -3.96
C LYS A 5 1.99 -20.85 -3.78
N ASN A 6 2.43 -21.34 -2.65
CA ASN A 6 3.85 -21.47 -2.29
C ASN A 6 4.64 -20.15 -2.24
N THR A 7 3.96 -19.04 -2.05
CA THR A 7 4.60 -17.70 -1.92
C THR A 7 4.68 -17.22 -0.46
N GLY A 8 4.33 -18.05 0.50
CA GLY A 8 4.21 -17.66 1.91
C GLY A 8 2.93 -16.89 2.22
N SER A 9 1.95 -16.91 1.32
CA SER A 9 0.67 -16.25 1.53
C SER A 9 -0.22 -17.06 2.46
N LEU A 10 -0.53 -16.57 3.63
CA LEU A 10 -1.44 -17.21 4.58
C LEU A 10 -2.83 -17.46 3.95
N LYS A 11 -3.31 -16.55 3.10
CA LYS A 11 -4.59 -16.70 2.41
C LYS A 11 -4.62 -17.96 1.52
N TRP A 12 -3.51 -18.23 0.84
CA TRP A 12 -3.40 -19.30 -0.14
C TRP A 12 -2.79 -20.59 0.42
N ASP A 13 -2.57 -20.65 1.73
CA ASP A 13 -2.20 -21.88 2.45
C ASP A 13 -3.46 -22.71 2.72
N VAL A 14 -4.04 -23.24 1.64
CA VAL A 14 -5.26 -24.04 1.62
C VAL A 14 -5.07 -25.28 0.73
N PRO A 15 -5.83 -26.34 0.96
CA PRO A 15 -5.79 -27.55 0.13
C PRO A 15 -6.01 -27.26 -1.36
N ASP A 16 -5.52 -28.16 -2.21
CA ASP A 16 -5.72 -28.06 -3.65
C ASP A 16 -7.21 -28.17 -4.01
N GLY A 17 -7.64 -27.29 -4.90
CA GLY A 17 -9.03 -27.20 -5.35
C GLY A 17 -9.90 -26.26 -4.52
N GLU A 18 -9.40 -25.73 -3.41
CA GLU A 18 -10.11 -24.74 -2.62
C GLU A 18 -9.81 -23.31 -3.10
N LEU A 19 -10.85 -22.46 -3.11
CA LEU A 19 -10.74 -21.04 -3.39
C LEU A 19 -10.83 -20.25 -2.06
N PRO A 20 -9.73 -19.67 -1.58
CA PRO A 20 -9.76 -18.93 -0.33
C PRO A 20 -10.47 -17.58 -0.51
N MET A 21 -11.46 -17.30 0.35
CA MET A 21 -12.21 -16.04 0.36
C MET A 21 -12.37 -15.46 1.78
N TRP A 22 -11.57 -15.92 2.73
CA TRP A 22 -11.74 -15.64 4.16
C TRP A 22 -11.00 -14.38 4.63
N VAL A 23 -10.00 -13.92 3.90
CA VAL A 23 -9.24 -12.70 4.22
C VAL A 23 -9.27 -11.72 3.06
N ALA A 24 -9.30 -10.43 3.38
CA ALA A 24 -9.57 -9.36 2.42
C ALA A 24 -8.36 -8.91 1.60
N ASP A 25 -7.20 -9.58 1.71
CA ASP A 25 -6.05 -9.23 0.85
C ASP A 25 -6.33 -9.55 -0.61
N MET A 26 -6.01 -8.63 -1.48
CA MET A 26 -6.33 -8.72 -2.92
C MET A 26 -5.33 -9.61 -3.66
N ASP A 27 -5.84 -10.33 -4.68
CA ASP A 27 -5.05 -11.18 -5.56
C ASP A 27 -4.68 -10.48 -6.88
N PHE A 28 -4.75 -9.17 -6.89
CA PHE A 28 -4.32 -8.33 -8.01
C PHE A 28 -2.97 -7.68 -7.68
N ARG A 29 -2.18 -7.45 -8.73
CA ARG A 29 -0.95 -6.66 -8.56
C ARG A 29 -1.31 -5.24 -8.14
N THR A 30 -0.50 -4.70 -7.25
CA THR A 30 -0.56 -3.27 -6.96
C THR A 30 -0.17 -2.44 -8.19
N ALA A 31 -0.52 -1.17 -8.19
CA ALA A 31 -0.20 -0.29 -9.31
C ALA A 31 1.31 -0.27 -9.60
N PRO A 32 1.72 -0.29 -10.89
CA PRO A 32 3.15 -0.30 -11.24
C PRO A 32 3.95 0.81 -10.56
N ALA A 33 3.44 2.03 -10.52
CA ALA A 33 4.10 3.15 -9.87
C ALA A 33 4.42 2.91 -8.38
N VAL A 34 3.55 2.19 -7.66
CA VAL A 34 3.80 1.83 -6.25
C VAL A 34 4.93 0.80 -6.16
N THR A 35 4.91 -0.20 -7.05
CA THR A 35 5.97 -1.24 -7.08
C THR A 35 7.32 -0.64 -7.43
N GLU A 36 7.36 0.27 -8.40
CA GLU A 36 8.56 0.99 -8.83
C GLU A 36 9.15 1.83 -7.71
N ALA A 37 8.33 2.61 -7.00
CA ALA A 37 8.77 3.43 -5.86
C ALA A 37 9.35 2.58 -4.72
N ILE A 38 8.74 1.43 -4.43
CA ILE A 38 9.27 0.49 -3.42
C ILE A 38 10.60 -0.12 -3.88
N ALA A 39 10.71 -0.51 -5.16
CA ALA A 39 11.92 -1.10 -5.72
C ALA A 39 13.08 -0.09 -5.73
N GLU A 40 12.81 1.16 -6.09
CA GLU A 40 13.78 2.25 -6.03
C GLU A 40 14.30 2.45 -4.59
N ARG A 41 13.39 2.52 -3.62
CA ARG A 41 13.78 2.66 -2.21
C ARG A 41 14.56 1.44 -1.72
N ALA A 42 14.18 0.24 -2.12
CA ALA A 42 14.91 -0.98 -1.78
C ALA A 42 16.32 -1.00 -2.38
N SER A 43 16.48 -0.52 -3.62
CA SER A 43 17.77 -0.43 -4.30
C SER A 43 18.73 0.56 -3.63
N HIS A 44 18.20 1.60 -2.97
CA HIS A 44 19.00 2.53 -2.17
C HIS A 44 19.72 1.81 -1.01
N GLY A 45 19.10 0.78 -0.41
CA GLY A 45 19.73 -0.16 0.51
C GLY A 45 20.02 0.39 1.92
N ILE A 46 19.71 1.65 2.21
CA ILE A 46 19.89 2.24 3.54
C ILE A 46 18.53 2.57 4.13
N PHE A 47 18.20 1.91 5.23
CA PHE A 47 16.92 2.02 5.91
C PHE A 47 17.14 2.57 7.31
N GLY A 48 16.70 3.78 7.54
CA GLY A 48 16.81 4.47 8.81
C GLY A 48 15.53 5.24 9.13
N TYR A 49 15.55 6.00 10.18
CA TYR A 49 14.46 6.92 10.48
C TYR A 49 14.33 7.97 9.39
N THR A 50 13.10 8.26 9.03
CA THR A 50 12.78 9.25 7.99
C THR A 50 11.82 10.29 8.55
N VAL A 51 11.80 11.45 7.94
CA VAL A 51 10.79 12.47 8.21
C VAL A 51 9.54 12.18 7.39
N VAL A 52 8.40 12.68 7.81
CA VAL A 52 7.19 12.72 6.99
C VAL A 52 7.29 13.95 6.10
N PRO A 53 7.48 13.80 4.79
CA PRO A 53 7.65 14.94 3.89
C PRO A 53 6.32 15.63 3.61
N ASP A 54 6.37 16.88 3.16
CA ASP A 54 5.18 17.65 2.84
C ASP A 54 4.34 17.01 1.73
N GLU A 55 4.98 16.35 0.78
CA GLU A 55 4.33 15.61 -0.31
C GLU A 55 3.37 14.52 0.19
N TRP A 56 3.60 13.97 1.38
CA TRP A 56 2.67 13.03 1.98
C TRP A 56 1.32 13.68 2.32
N TYR A 57 1.38 14.87 2.92
CA TYR A 57 0.19 15.65 3.26
C TYR A 57 -0.53 16.14 2.00
N GLU A 58 0.23 16.63 1.02
CA GLU A 58 -0.30 17.10 -0.26
C GLU A 58 -1.00 15.98 -1.04
N ALA A 59 -0.45 14.76 -1.04
CA ALA A 59 -1.08 13.60 -1.65
C ALA A 59 -2.43 13.28 -0.99
N TYR A 60 -2.51 13.34 0.34
CA TYR A 60 -3.75 13.14 1.08
C TYR A 60 -4.79 14.21 0.76
N GLN A 61 -4.40 15.48 0.82
CA GLN A 61 -5.27 16.60 0.51
C GLN A 61 -5.80 16.53 -0.92
N SER A 62 -4.91 16.27 -1.88
CA SER A 62 -5.26 16.12 -3.29
C SER A 62 -6.23 14.96 -3.55
N TRP A 63 -6.02 13.82 -2.89
CA TRP A 63 -6.93 12.69 -3.01
C TRP A 63 -8.34 13.03 -2.52
N TRP A 64 -8.45 13.57 -1.32
CA TRP A 64 -9.75 13.87 -0.73
C TRP A 64 -10.48 14.99 -1.44
N SER A 65 -9.77 16.05 -1.85
CA SER A 65 -10.33 17.13 -2.65
C SER A 65 -10.86 16.61 -4.00
N SER A 66 -10.00 15.89 -4.76
CA SER A 66 -10.35 15.46 -6.12
C SER A 66 -11.39 14.34 -6.18
N ARG A 67 -11.39 13.42 -5.21
CA ARG A 67 -12.26 12.24 -5.22
C ARG A 67 -13.52 12.36 -4.39
N HIS A 68 -13.48 13.18 -3.36
CA HIS A 68 -14.56 13.30 -2.40
C HIS A 68 -15.08 14.73 -2.22
N HIS A 69 -14.49 15.70 -2.94
CA HIS A 69 -14.82 17.13 -2.83
C HIS A 69 -14.76 17.62 -1.38
N PHE A 70 -13.77 17.14 -0.65
CA PHE A 70 -13.56 17.43 0.76
C PHE A 70 -12.16 18.00 0.96
N GLU A 71 -12.13 19.24 1.47
CA GLU A 71 -10.87 19.93 1.76
C GLU A 71 -10.39 19.58 3.16
N ILE A 72 -9.19 19.02 3.24
CA ILE A 72 -8.52 18.66 4.50
C ILE A 72 -7.42 19.66 4.78
N GLU A 73 -7.43 20.27 5.97
CA GLU A 73 -6.33 21.09 6.42
C GLU A 73 -5.14 20.22 6.87
N LYS A 74 -3.91 20.66 6.57
CA LYS A 74 -2.69 19.89 6.87
C LYS A 74 -2.56 19.53 8.35
N ASP A 75 -2.91 20.44 9.23
CA ASP A 75 -2.85 20.28 10.69
C ASP A 75 -3.92 19.36 11.28
N TRP A 76 -4.87 18.90 10.46
CA TRP A 76 -5.78 17.82 10.86
C TRP A 76 -5.16 16.42 10.69
N LEU A 77 -4.04 16.33 9.98
CA LEU A 77 -3.41 15.06 9.64
C LEU A 77 -2.30 14.72 10.62
N ILE A 78 -2.38 13.55 11.20
CA ILE A 78 -1.35 12.98 12.06
C ILE A 78 -0.85 11.69 11.40
N PHE A 79 0.44 11.63 11.13
CA PHE A 79 1.06 10.42 10.64
C PHE A 79 1.26 9.44 11.81
N CYS A 80 0.80 8.21 11.64
CA CYS A 80 1.11 7.10 12.53
C CYS A 80 1.39 5.83 11.73
N THR A 81 2.31 5.04 12.25
CA THR A 81 2.56 3.68 11.78
C THR A 81 1.51 2.77 12.40
N GLY A 82 0.70 2.12 11.57
CA GLY A 82 -0.38 1.24 11.99
C GLY A 82 0.05 0.01 12.76
#